data_25908568ffe5525d7919f367c880015c
#
_entry.id   25908568ffe5525d7919f367c880015c
#
_cell.length_a   1.000
_cell.length_b   1.000
_cell.length_c   1.000
_cell.angle_alpha   90.00
_cell.angle_beta   90.00
_cell.angle_gamma   90.00
#
_symmetry.space_group_name_H-M   'P 1'
#
loop_
_entity.id
_entity.type
_entity.pdbx_description
1 polymer ?
#
loop_
_entity_poly.entity_id
_entity_poly.type
_entity_poly.pdbx_seq_one_letter_code
_entity_poly.pdbx_strand_id
1 'polypeptide(L)'
;MFPSGSEGFDVNQLMQQAQRMQEQFMLAQQNLSDLEVTGTAGGGLVSATVDGTGELVSLEIDPSVVDPEDVETLADLIVAAVRDGHAQVQRIAAEQMGSISSALGALGGGDALGSLLGGGGTSDESPPDRE
;
A
#
# COMPACT_ATOMS: atom_id res chain seq x y z
N MET A 1 27.27 -31.16 -13.78
CA MET A 1 26.40 -31.39 -13.13
C MET A 1 26.36 -30.52 -12.16
N PHE A 2 25.42 -30.40 -11.76
CA PHE A 2 25.22 -29.59 -10.92
C PHE A 2 24.93 -30.26 -9.76
N PRO A 3 25.47 -31.20 -9.33
CA PRO A 3 25.08 -31.81 -8.15
C PRO A 3 25.30 -30.93 -7.02
N SER A 4 26.29 -30.19 -7.12
CA SER A 4 26.49 -29.25 -6.09
C SER A 4 25.39 -28.25 -6.14
N GLY A 5 24.96 -27.97 -7.29
CA GLY A 5 23.84 -27.07 -7.39
C GLY A 5 22.65 -27.64 -6.71
N SER A 6 22.42 -28.91 -6.85
CA SER A 6 21.28 -29.47 -6.21
C SER A 6 21.43 -29.49 -4.72
N GLU A 7 22.63 -29.58 -4.24
CA GLU A 7 22.80 -29.53 -2.81
C GLU A 7 22.52 -28.17 -2.28
N GLY A 8 23.00 -27.15 -2.93
CA GLY A 8 22.75 -25.83 -2.49
C GLY A 8 21.35 -25.40 -2.81
N PHE A 9 20.72 -26.09 -3.74
CA PHE A 9 19.44 -25.64 -4.20
C PHE A 9 18.47 -26.76 -4.01
N ASP A 10 17.78 -26.73 -2.92
CA ASP A 10 16.86 -27.78 -2.56
C ASP A 10 15.47 -27.39 -3.03
N VAL A 11 14.87 -28.20 -3.86
CA VAL A 11 13.55 -27.91 -4.39
C VAL A 11 12.52 -27.87 -3.27
N ASN A 12 12.64 -28.74 -2.29
CA ASN A 12 11.73 -28.74 -1.17
C ASN A 12 11.82 -27.44 -0.39
N GLN A 13 13.02 -26.96 -0.19
CA GLN A 13 13.20 -25.69 0.48
C GLN A 13 12.59 -24.56 -0.31
N LEU A 14 12.78 -24.60 -1.61
CA LEU A 14 12.24 -23.57 -2.47
C LEU A 14 10.72 -23.58 -2.41
N MET A 15 10.12 -24.76 -2.43
CA MET A 15 8.68 -24.86 -2.34
C MET A 15 8.16 -24.37 -1.01
N GLN A 16 8.86 -24.68 0.06
CA GLN A 16 8.47 -24.19 1.37
C GLN A 16 8.56 -22.68 1.44
N GLN A 17 9.58 -22.13 0.82
CA GLN A 17 9.72 -20.69 0.80
C GLN A 17 8.60 -20.05 0.01
N ALA A 18 8.24 -20.65 -1.11
CA ALA A 18 7.14 -20.13 -1.91
C ALA A 18 5.82 -20.18 -1.15
N GLN A 19 5.61 -21.26 -0.41
CA GLN A 19 4.41 -21.38 0.40
C GLN A 19 4.36 -20.32 1.49
N ARG A 20 5.49 -20.05 2.11
CA ARG A 20 5.54 -19.02 3.15
C ARG A 20 5.26 -17.66 2.57
N MET A 21 5.80 -17.39 1.39
CA MET A 21 5.54 -16.11 0.76
C MET A 21 4.06 -15.95 0.45
N GLN A 22 3.43 -17.03 0.00
CA GLN A 22 2.02 -16.99 -0.28
C GLN A 22 1.21 -16.75 0.98
N GLU A 23 1.59 -17.41 2.07
CA GLU A 23 0.92 -17.20 3.34
C GLU A 23 1.09 -15.77 3.82
N GLN A 24 2.30 -15.25 3.69
CA GLN A 24 2.54 -13.87 4.10
C GLN A 24 1.74 -12.89 3.28
N PHE A 25 1.60 -13.16 2.00
CA PHE A 25 0.82 -12.31 1.13
C PHE A 25 -0.65 -12.31 1.56
N MET A 26 -1.19 -13.49 1.85
CA MET A 26 -2.56 -13.59 2.31
C MET A 26 -2.76 -12.90 3.65
N LEU A 27 -1.80 -13.05 4.55
CA LEU A 27 -1.88 -12.37 5.83
C LEU A 27 -1.82 -10.86 5.66
N ALA A 28 -0.97 -10.40 4.75
CA ALA A 28 -0.87 -8.97 4.50
C ALA A 28 -2.19 -8.42 3.98
N GLN A 29 -2.86 -9.17 3.11
CA GLN A 29 -4.15 -8.74 2.61
C GLN A 29 -5.20 -8.73 3.70
N GLN A 30 -5.17 -9.72 4.58
CA GLN A 30 -6.09 -9.75 5.70
C GLN A 30 -5.83 -8.60 6.64
N ASN A 31 -4.57 -8.30 6.90
CA ASN A 31 -4.22 -7.19 7.76
C ASN A 31 -4.69 -5.86 7.16
N LEU A 32 -4.62 -5.74 5.85
CA LEU A 32 -5.12 -4.56 5.20
C LEU A 32 -6.64 -4.45 5.34
N SER A 33 -7.35 -5.55 5.19
CA SER A 33 -8.78 -5.54 5.37
C SER A 33 -9.16 -5.23 6.81
N ASP A 34 -8.36 -5.71 7.76
CA ASP A 34 -8.63 -5.47 9.16
C ASP A 34 -8.22 -4.07 9.60
N LEU A 35 -7.38 -3.41 8.85
CA LEU A 35 -6.97 -2.07 9.20
C LEU A 35 -8.15 -1.13 8.99
N GLU A 36 -8.47 -0.37 10.02
CA GLU A 36 -9.55 0.61 9.94
C GLU A 36 -9.04 1.95 10.38
N VAL A 37 -9.34 2.97 9.60
CA VAL A 37 -9.00 4.33 9.96
C VAL A 37 -10.26 5.17 9.93
N THR A 38 -10.28 6.19 10.75
CA THR A 38 -11.44 7.07 10.84
C THR A 38 -11.09 8.44 10.30
N GLY A 39 -11.80 8.84 9.27
CA GLY A 39 -11.71 10.20 8.76
C GLY A 39 -12.83 11.02 9.35
N THR A 40 -12.59 12.30 9.52
CA THR A 40 -13.58 13.17 10.13
C THR A 40 -13.78 14.44 9.31
N ALA A 41 -14.90 15.07 9.52
CA ALA A 41 -15.20 16.35 8.91
C ALA A 41 -16.09 17.14 9.87
N GLY A 42 -16.10 18.45 9.71
CA GLY A 42 -16.93 19.30 10.55
C GLY A 42 -16.49 19.30 11.99
N GLY A 43 -15.19 19.16 12.24
CA GLY A 43 -14.71 19.15 13.61
C GLY A 43 -15.05 17.87 14.36
N GLY A 44 -15.26 16.79 13.64
CA GLY A 44 -15.58 15.52 14.26
C GLY A 44 -17.06 15.22 14.30
N LEU A 45 -17.88 16.09 13.75
CA LEU A 45 -19.32 15.85 13.73
C LEU A 45 -19.72 14.73 12.78
N VAL A 46 -18.92 14.49 11.75
CA VAL A 46 -19.13 13.38 10.85
C VAL A 46 -17.85 12.55 10.84
N SER A 47 -17.99 11.26 11.05
CA SER A 47 -16.85 10.35 11.08
C SER A 47 -17.12 9.20 10.13
N ALA A 48 -16.14 8.88 9.29
CA ALA A 48 -16.25 7.79 8.35
C ALA A 48 -15.11 6.82 8.63
N THR A 49 -15.44 5.55 8.81
CA THR A 49 -14.42 4.52 9.03
C THR A 49 -14.25 3.75 7.73
N VAL A 50 -13.01 3.71 7.25
CA VAL A 50 -12.70 2.96 6.03
C VAL A 50 -11.62 1.95 6.36
N ASP A 51 -11.66 0.83 5.67
CA ASP A 51 -10.64 -0.19 5.89
C ASP A 51 -9.46 0.03 4.96
N GLY A 52 -8.45 -0.83 5.08
CA GLY A 52 -7.23 -0.66 4.31
C GLY A 52 -7.40 -0.86 2.82
N THR A 53 -8.51 -1.45 2.40
CA THR A 53 -8.81 -1.58 0.98
C THR A 53 -9.54 -0.37 0.44
N GLY A 54 -9.88 0.58 1.30
CA GLY A 54 -10.59 1.78 0.88
C GLY A 54 -12.09 1.67 0.97
N GLU A 55 -12.60 0.60 1.54
CA GLU A 55 -14.03 0.41 1.63
C GLU A 55 -14.58 1.13 2.85
N LEU A 56 -15.71 1.80 2.68
CA LEU A 56 -16.37 2.47 3.81
C LEU A 56 -17.08 1.41 4.66
N VAL A 57 -16.64 1.30 5.89
CA VAL A 57 -17.17 0.30 6.80
C VAL A 57 -18.31 0.86 7.63
N SER A 58 -18.18 2.09 8.10
CA SER A 58 -19.23 2.68 8.92
C SER A 58 -19.18 4.19 8.80
N LEU A 59 -20.27 4.80 9.19
CA LEU A 59 -20.41 6.24 9.11
C LEU A 59 -21.20 6.69 10.32
N GLU A 60 -20.67 7.69 11.04
CA GLU A 60 -21.34 8.25 12.18
C GLU A 60 -21.59 9.71 11.93
N ILE A 61 -22.81 10.15 12.19
CA ILE A 61 -23.22 11.51 11.94
C ILE A 61 -23.83 12.04 13.22
N ASP A 62 -23.31 13.17 13.67
CA ASP A 62 -23.87 13.82 14.84
C ASP A 62 -25.21 14.43 14.44
N PRO A 63 -26.25 14.25 15.25
CA PRO A 63 -27.56 14.81 14.89
C PRO A 63 -27.56 16.30 14.68
N SER A 64 -26.63 17.02 15.29
CA SER A 64 -26.61 18.48 15.17
C SER A 64 -26.35 18.95 13.76
N VAL A 65 -25.76 18.10 12.90
CA VAL A 65 -25.50 18.51 11.52
C VAL A 65 -26.58 18.00 10.57
N VAL A 66 -27.60 17.35 11.10
CA VAL A 66 -28.67 16.83 10.25
C VAL A 66 -29.76 17.91 10.20
N ASP A 67 -29.77 18.65 9.11
CA ASP A 67 -30.72 19.70 8.91
C ASP A 67 -31.48 19.41 7.61
N PRO A 68 -32.78 19.12 7.71
CA PRO A 68 -33.52 18.78 6.50
C PRO A 68 -33.54 19.90 5.48
N GLU A 69 -33.30 21.12 5.92
CA GLU A 69 -33.30 22.23 4.99
C GLU A 69 -31.92 22.48 4.39
N ASP A 70 -30.91 21.82 4.88
CA ASP A 70 -29.55 22.01 4.38
C ASP A 70 -28.88 20.67 4.23
N VAL A 71 -29.45 19.85 3.37
CA VAL A 71 -28.92 18.51 3.15
C VAL A 71 -27.57 18.56 2.44
N GLU A 72 -27.34 19.61 1.68
CA GLU A 72 -26.10 19.75 0.94
C GLU A 72 -24.89 19.83 1.85
N THR A 73 -25.01 20.58 2.92
CA THR A 73 -23.90 20.68 3.87
C THR A 73 -23.60 19.31 4.47
N LEU A 74 -24.63 18.55 4.82
CA LEU A 74 -24.42 17.22 5.35
C LEU A 74 -23.73 16.33 4.32
N ALA A 75 -24.16 16.38 3.07
CA ALA A 75 -23.56 15.59 2.02
C ALA A 75 -22.09 15.93 1.85
N ASP A 76 -21.78 17.24 1.88
CA ASP A 76 -20.40 17.66 1.74
C ASP A 76 -19.54 17.17 2.90
N LEU A 77 -20.10 17.19 4.11
CA LEU A 77 -19.37 16.70 5.27
C LEU A 77 -19.10 15.22 5.17
N ILE A 78 -20.06 14.46 4.67
CA ILE A 78 -19.88 13.02 4.50
C ILE A 78 -18.78 12.77 3.49
N VAL A 79 -18.79 13.45 2.35
CA VAL A 79 -17.78 13.29 1.34
C VAL A 79 -16.41 13.65 1.91
N ALA A 80 -16.33 14.73 2.66
CA ALA A 80 -15.07 15.17 3.23
C ALA A 80 -14.53 14.15 4.22
N ALA A 81 -15.40 13.56 5.06
CA ALA A 81 -14.98 12.57 6.02
C ALA A 81 -14.46 11.31 5.33
N VAL A 82 -15.15 10.87 4.29
CA VAL A 82 -14.72 9.70 3.54
C VAL A 82 -13.38 9.97 2.85
N ARG A 83 -13.22 11.14 2.28
CA ARG A 83 -11.96 11.49 1.64
C ARG A 83 -10.82 11.54 2.64
N ASP A 84 -11.09 12.05 3.83
CA ASP A 84 -10.09 12.10 4.88
C ASP A 84 -9.65 10.68 5.26
N GLY A 85 -10.61 9.76 5.39
CA GLY A 85 -10.28 8.37 5.68
C GLY A 85 -9.46 7.73 4.58
N HIS A 86 -9.85 7.96 3.32
CA HIS A 86 -9.09 7.43 2.20
C HIS A 86 -7.68 7.99 2.17
N ALA A 87 -7.52 9.27 2.46
CA ALA A 87 -6.20 9.88 2.48
C ALA A 87 -5.33 9.25 3.55
N GLN A 88 -5.91 8.93 4.70
CA GLN A 88 -5.15 8.27 5.76
C GLN A 88 -4.71 6.87 5.35
N VAL A 89 -5.59 6.12 4.68
CA VAL A 89 -5.25 4.79 4.19
C VAL A 89 -4.11 4.89 3.18
N GLN A 90 -4.19 5.85 2.28
CA GLN A 90 -3.14 6.03 1.28
C GLN A 90 -1.82 6.41 1.92
N ARG A 91 -1.86 7.22 2.97
CA ARG A 91 -0.65 7.59 3.67
C ARG A 91 -0.01 6.39 4.33
N ILE A 92 -0.82 5.54 4.97
CA ILE A 92 -0.32 4.34 5.60
C ILE A 92 0.29 3.40 4.55
N ALA A 93 -0.39 3.25 3.41
CA ALA A 93 0.13 2.41 2.34
C ALA A 93 1.45 2.94 1.82
N ALA A 94 1.56 4.25 1.67
CA ALA A 94 2.78 4.86 1.20
C ALA A 94 3.92 4.66 2.20
N GLU A 95 3.61 4.75 3.48
CA GLU A 95 4.61 4.51 4.52
C GLU A 95 5.10 3.08 4.48
N GLN A 96 4.20 2.14 4.28
CA GLN A 96 4.59 0.74 4.19
C GLN A 96 5.45 0.48 2.96
N MET A 97 5.10 1.11 1.86
CA MET A 97 5.91 1.00 0.65
C MET A 97 7.29 1.59 0.87
N GLY A 98 7.35 2.72 1.56
CA GLY A 98 8.62 3.34 1.88
C GLY A 98 9.49 2.44 2.72
N SER A 99 8.89 1.75 3.68
CA SER A 99 9.62 0.82 4.52
C SER A 99 10.18 -0.33 3.69
N ILE A 100 9.39 -0.85 2.77
CA ILE A 100 9.84 -1.93 1.91
C ILE A 100 11.00 -1.46 1.04
N SER A 101 10.88 -0.28 0.47
CA SER A 101 11.95 0.27 -0.35
C SER A 101 13.23 0.45 0.45
N SER A 102 13.10 0.93 1.67
CA SER A 102 14.26 1.11 2.53
C SER A 102 14.92 -0.22 2.86
N ALA A 103 14.09 -1.22 3.14
CA ALA A 103 14.62 -2.54 3.45
C ALA A 103 15.35 -3.13 2.25
N LEU A 104 14.79 -2.98 1.08
CA LEU A 104 15.43 -3.48 -0.12
C LEU A 104 16.73 -2.74 -0.40
N GLY A 105 16.72 -1.44 -0.18
CA GLY A 105 17.92 -0.65 -0.36
C GLY A 105 19.02 -1.06 0.62
N ALA A 106 18.62 -1.35 1.85
CA ALA A 106 19.58 -1.77 2.86
C ALA A 106 20.18 -3.13 2.52
N LEU A 107 19.38 -3.98 1.89
CA LEU A 107 19.88 -5.31 1.58
C LEU A 107 20.89 -5.34 0.46
N GLY A 108 20.63 -4.69 -0.61
CA GLY A 108 21.51 -4.78 -1.73
C GLY A 108 21.94 -3.48 -2.31
N GLY A 109 21.44 -2.44 -1.75
CA GLY A 109 21.71 -1.15 -2.34
C GLY A 109 20.78 -0.90 -3.51
N GLY A 110 20.49 0.36 -3.70
CA GLY A 110 19.62 0.73 -4.80
C GLY A 110 20.18 0.37 -6.14
N ASP A 111 21.51 0.41 -6.24
CA ASP A 111 22.16 0.12 -7.51
C ASP A 111 21.88 -1.32 -7.94
N ALA A 112 21.98 -2.25 -7.01
CA ALA A 112 21.75 -3.64 -7.34
C ALA A 112 20.32 -3.85 -7.83
N LEU A 113 19.38 -3.23 -7.14
CA LEU A 113 17.99 -3.36 -7.51
C LEU A 113 17.73 -2.67 -8.86
N GLY A 114 18.32 -1.53 -9.03
CA GLY A 114 18.18 -0.82 -10.28
C GLY A 114 18.71 -1.63 -11.45
N SER A 115 19.83 -2.28 -11.22
CA SER A 115 20.38 -3.13 -12.27
C SER A 115 19.46 -4.26 -12.62
N LEU A 116 18.85 -4.84 -11.60
CA LEU A 116 17.96 -5.95 -11.83
C LEU A 116 16.69 -5.55 -12.56
N LEU A 117 16.11 -4.48 -12.10
CA LEU A 117 14.84 -4.10 -12.65
C LEU A 117 14.97 -3.19 -13.82
N GLY A 118 15.77 -2.22 -13.69
CA GLY A 118 15.82 -1.25 -14.67
C GLY A 118 16.74 -1.56 -15.69
N GLY A 119 17.56 -2.41 -15.34
CA GLY A 119 18.43 -2.68 -16.20
C GLY A 119 18.72 -1.67 -17.08
N GLY A 120 18.13 -1.60 -17.48
CA GLY A 120 18.38 -0.89 -18.33
C GLY A 120 18.66 0.29 -18.29
N GLY A 121 18.37 0.56 -17.85
CA GLY A 121 18.60 1.76 -17.95
C GLY A 121 19.67 2.09 -18.70
N THR A 122 20.11 1.85 -18.94
CA THR A 122 20.99 2.35 -19.45
C THR A 122 21.18 2.80 -20.45
N SER A 123 21.21 3.03 -20.73
CA SER A 123 21.36 3.43 -21.47
C SER A 123 21.64 4.18 -22.12
N ASP A 124 21.86 4.40 -22.07
CA ASP A 124 22.00 5.07 -22.61
C ASP A 124 22.57 5.42 -23.40
N GLU A 125 22.82 5.39 -23.59
CA GLU A 125 23.30 5.69 -24.28
C GLU A 125 23.37 6.21 -25.21
N SER A 126 23.48 6.65 -25.52
CA SER A 126 23.46 7.13 -26.39
C SER A 126 23.87 7.58 -27.22
N PRO A 127 24.01 7.88 -27.72
CA PRO A 127 24.31 8.30 -28.56
C PRO A 127 24.85 8.97 -29.29
N PRO A 128 24.93 9.12 -29.64
CA PRO A 128 25.29 9.62 -30.34
C PRO A 128 25.74 10.26 -31.18
N ASP A 129 25.76 10.28 -31.24
CA ASP A 129 26.08 10.68 -32.01
C ASP A 129 26.52 11.23 -32.81
N ARG A 130 26.62 11.42 -33.08
CA ARG A 130 26.94 11.81 -33.73
C ARG A 130 27.34 12.32 -34.60
N GLU A 131 27.38 12.49 -34.72
CA GLU A 131 27.73 12.86 -35.47
C GLU A 131 28.00 13.15 -35.97
#